data_8ef0590d8760c923c9a9d43fea500622
#
_entry.id   8ef0590d8760c923c9a9d43fea500622
#
_cell.length_a   1.000
_cell.length_b   1.000
_cell.length_c   1.000
_cell.angle_alpha   90.00
_cell.angle_beta   90.00
_cell.angle_gamma   90.00
#
_symmetry.space_group_name_H-M   'P 1'
#
loop_
_entity.id
_entity.type
_entity.pdbx_description
1 polymer ?
#
loop_
_entity_poly.entity_id
_entity_poly.type
_entity_poly.pdbx_seq_one_letter_code
_entity_poly.pdbx_strand_id
1 'polypeptide(L)'
;MTTTETLALPIWQNVDTIEAEVLEFAENDIDTSASNDFQLAQSATKGNLHAFEELYNRHHRRVYSLCLRMLQNTAEAEDLTQEVFIQLYRKIGSFRGDSAFTTWLHRMTVNQVLMHFSLQSCLSYNNYLHFNYNY
;
A
#
# COMPACT_ATOMS: atom_id res chain seq x y z
N MET A 1 3.57 -33.78 -1.36
CA MET A 1 3.37 -33.31 -1.19
C MET A 1 3.05 -32.51 -0.84
N THR A 2 2.86 -31.96 -0.78
CA THR A 2 2.63 -31.39 -0.52
C THR A 2 2.33 -30.48 -0.29
N THR A 3 2.26 -29.91 -0.15
CA THR A 3 2.10 -29.19 0.07
C THR A 3 1.69 -28.31 0.31
N THR A 4 1.49 -27.84 0.29
CA THR A 4 1.11 -27.08 0.21
C THR A 4 0.40 -26.32 0.67
N GLU A 5 -0.20 -26.56 1.03
CA GLU A 5 -0.91 -26.02 1.60
C GLU A 5 -0.93 -25.01 2.16
N THR A 6 -0.42 -25.05 2.38
CA THR A 6 -0.08 -24.17 2.85
C THR A 6 -0.44 -22.89 2.79
N LEU A 7 -0.52 -22.79 2.54
CA LEU A 7 -1.00 -22.23 2.32
C LEU A 7 -1.74 -21.30 2.62
N ALA A 8 -1.77 -21.31 3.15
CA ALA A 8 -2.98 -20.78 3.62
C ALA A 8 -3.01 -19.51 4.40
N LEU A 9 -1.92 -19.05 4.95
CA LEU A 9 -1.90 -17.78 5.65
C LEU A 9 -1.78 -16.63 4.66
N PRO A 10 -2.66 -15.63 4.71
CA PRO A 10 -2.50 -14.42 3.93
C PRO A 10 -1.16 -13.75 4.24
N ILE A 11 -0.54 -13.17 3.22
CA ILE A 11 0.74 -12.47 3.33
C ILE A 11 0.73 -11.45 4.46
N TRP A 12 -0.38 -10.75 4.65
CA TRP A 12 -0.50 -9.70 5.68
C TRP A 12 -0.49 -10.24 7.12
N GLN A 13 -0.64 -11.54 7.34
CA GLN A 13 -0.50 -12.18 8.66
C GLN A 13 0.94 -12.59 8.96
N ASN A 14 1.84 -12.47 8.00
CA ASN A 14 3.23 -12.85 8.16
C ASN A 14 4.11 -11.60 8.16
N VAL A 15 4.51 -11.15 9.34
CA VAL A 15 5.34 -9.96 9.53
C VAL A 15 6.69 -10.09 8.82
N ASP A 16 7.29 -11.29 8.86
CA ASP A 16 8.58 -11.54 8.21
C ASP A 16 8.49 -11.37 6.70
N THR A 17 7.40 -11.82 6.09
CA THR A 17 7.15 -11.63 4.66
C THR A 17 6.97 -10.14 4.32
N ILE A 18 6.28 -9.39 5.17
CA ILE A 18 6.08 -7.94 4.98
C ILE A 18 7.43 -7.22 5.06
N GLU A 19 8.29 -7.56 6.04
CA GLU A 19 9.62 -6.97 6.15
C GLU A 19 10.49 -7.31 4.95
N ALA A 20 10.47 -8.54 4.47
CA ALA A 20 11.19 -8.94 3.27
C ALA A 20 10.72 -8.19 2.03
N GLU A 21 9.41 -7.98 1.90
CA GLU A 21 8.84 -7.19 0.79
C GLU A 21 9.22 -5.72 0.87
N VAL A 22 9.29 -5.15 2.06
CA VAL A 22 9.76 -3.78 2.25
C VAL A 22 11.22 -3.65 1.76
N LEU A 23 12.06 -4.61 2.11
CA LEU A 23 13.47 -4.62 1.68
C LEU A 23 13.59 -4.78 0.16
N GLU A 24 12.87 -5.73 -0.42
CA GLU A 24 12.85 -5.93 -1.88
C GLU A 24 12.35 -4.70 -2.62
N PHE A 25 11.30 -4.08 -2.09
CA PHE A 25 10.74 -2.85 -2.67
C PHE A 25 11.76 -1.70 -2.63
N ALA A 26 12.54 -1.60 -1.56
CA ALA A 26 13.53 -0.56 -1.38
C ALA A 26 14.80 -0.81 -2.22
N GLU A 27 15.23 -2.08 -2.33
CA GLU A 27 16.48 -2.41 -3.04
C GLU A 27 16.42 -2.16 -4.55
N ASN A 28 15.23 -2.23 -5.13
CA ASN A 28 15.06 -2.01 -6.57
C ASN A 28 15.19 -0.55 -7.00
N ASP A 29 15.31 0.36 -6.04
CA ASP A 29 15.40 1.80 -6.29
C ASP A 29 16.72 2.42 -5.84
N ILE A 30 17.74 1.60 -5.66
CA ILE A 30 19.03 2.12 -5.25
C ILE A 30 19.54 3.03 -6.35
N ASP A 31 19.58 4.26 -6.09
CA ASP A 31 20.59 5.14 -6.45
C ASP A 31 20.15 6.57 -6.72
N THR A 32 19.80 6.92 -7.90
CA THR A 32 19.62 8.31 -8.32
C THR A 32 18.20 8.80 -8.10
N SER A 33 17.25 7.86 -7.97
CA SER A 33 15.83 8.20 -7.86
C SER A 33 15.43 8.63 -6.44
N ALA A 34 16.11 8.11 -5.43
CA ALA A 34 15.73 8.37 -4.03
C ALA A 34 15.87 9.84 -3.63
N SER A 35 16.97 10.47 -4.02
CA SER A 35 17.17 11.91 -3.75
C SER A 35 16.20 12.76 -4.58
N ASN A 36 15.88 12.30 -5.76
CA ASN A 36 14.94 12.99 -6.64
C ASN A 36 13.50 12.88 -6.12
N ASP A 37 13.11 11.70 -5.62
CA ASP A 37 11.78 11.51 -5.03
C ASP A 37 11.57 12.38 -3.78
N PHE A 38 12.62 12.57 -2.99
CA PHE A 38 12.55 13.49 -1.85
C PHE A 38 12.30 14.93 -2.31
N GLN A 39 13.01 15.38 -3.34
CA GLN A 39 12.82 16.72 -3.89
C GLN A 39 11.42 16.90 -4.50
N LEU A 40 10.94 15.87 -5.21
CA LEU A 40 9.59 15.88 -5.75
C LEU A 40 8.54 15.93 -4.63
N ALA A 41 8.74 15.17 -3.56
CA ALA A 41 7.84 15.18 -2.41
C ALA A 41 7.81 16.57 -1.75
N GLN A 42 8.96 17.20 -1.57
CA GLN A 42 9.03 18.56 -1.03
C GLN A 42 8.33 19.57 -1.95
N SER A 43 8.51 19.43 -3.25
CA SER A 43 7.88 20.31 -4.22
C SER A 43 6.36 20.15 -4.23
N ALA A 44 5.90 18.90 -4.15
CA ALA A 44 4.47 18.57 -4.07
C ALA A 44 3.83 19.15 -2.79
N THR A 45 4.57 19.12 -1.68
CA THR A 45 4.14 19.72 -0.40
C THR A 45 3.87 21.23 -0.56
N LYS A 46 4.60 21.89 -1.45
CA LYS A 46 4.43 23.32 -1.72
C LYS A 46 3.30 23.60 -2.70
N GLY A 47 2.54 22.58 -3.10
CA GLY A 47 1.42 22.71 -4.00
C GLY A 47 1.75 22.48 -5.47
N ASN A 48 2.93 21.98 -5.78
CA ASN A 48 3.31 21.68 -7.17
C ASN A 48 2.66 20.35 -7.60
N LEU A 49 1.56 20.43 -8.31
CA LEU A 49 0.83 19.26 -8.79
C LEU A 49 1.64 18.43 -9.80
N HIS A 50 2.49 19.08 -10.59
CA HIS A 50 3.33 18.36 -11.54
C HIS A 50 4.35 17.46 -10.85
N ALA A 51 4.89 17.91 -9.72
CA ALA A 51 5.78 17.07 -8.89
C ALA A 51 5.03 15.84 -8.34
N PHE A 52 3.79 16.04 -7.90
CA PHE A 52 2.95 14.92 -7.44
C PHE A 52 2.62 13.96 -8.58
N GLU A 53 2.27 14.48 -9.76
CA GLU A 53 2.02 13.67 -10.94
C GLU A 53 3.22 12.81 -11.31
N GLU A 54 4.43 13.36 -11.22
CA GLU A 54 5.66 12.64 -11.49
C GLU A 54 5.84 11.49 -10.47
N LEU A 55 5.60 11.74 -9.19
CA LEU A 55 5.63 10.69 -8.15
C LEU A 55 4.59 9.60 -8.44
N TYR A 56 3.39 9.99 -8.84
CA TYR A 56 2.34 9.04 -9.24
C TYR A 56 2.81 8.14 -10.38
N ASN A 57 3.32 8.74 -11.45
CA ASN A 57 3.74 8.00 -12.64
C ASN A 57 4.88 7.02 -12.34
N ARG A 58 5.80 7.41 -11.47
CA ARG A 58 6.94 6.55 -11.08
C ARG A 58 6.52 5.36 -10.24
N HIS A 59 5.59 5.56 -9.32
CA HIS A 59 5.32 4.57 -8.27
C HIS A 59 4.00 3.84 -8.45
N HIS A 60 3.12 4.28 -9.33
CA HIS A 60 1.79 3.73 -9.52
C HIS A 60 1.81 2.21 -9.77
N ARG A 61 2.68 1.75 -10.68
CA ARG A 61 2.75 0.32 -11.03
C ARG A 61 3.18 -0.55 -9.86
N ARG A 62 4.09 -0.05 -9.03
CA ARG A 62 4.55 -0.77 -7.84
C ARG A 62 3.47 -0.87 -6.79
N VAL A 63 2.80 0.22 -6.51
CA VAL A 63 1.68 0.25 -5.56
C VAL A 63 0.58 -0.70 -6.03
N TYR A 64 0.21 -0.64 -7.30
CA TYR A 64 -0.79 -1.54 -7.88
C TYR A 64 -0.37 -3.01 -7.76
N SER A 65 0.87 -3.34 -8.10
CA SER A 65 1.38 -4.70 -8.03
C SER A 65 1.34 -5.24 -6.60
N LEU A 66 1.69 -4.41 -5.62
CA LEU A 66 1.61 -4.77 -4.21
C LEU A 66 0.18 -5.01 -3.76
N CYS A 67 -0.74 -4.10 -4.10
CA CYS A 67 -2.15 -4.25 -3.80
C CYS A 67 -2.72 -5.53 -4.44
N LEU A 68 -2.41 -5.78 -5.71
CA LEU A 68 -2.86 -6.96 -6.42
C LEU A 68 -2.36 -8.26 -5.78
N ARG A 69 -1.09 -8.26 -5.35
CA ARG A 69 -0.49 -9.42 -4.69
C ARG A 69 -1.16 -9.73 -3.36
N MET A 70 -1.50 -8.70 -2.60
CA MET A 70 -2.13 -8.86 -1.29
C MET A 70 -3.62 -9.16 -1.37
N LEU A 71 -4.34 -8.56 -2.32
CA LEU A 71 -5.79 -8.68 -2.45
C LEU A 71 -6.22 -9.82 -3.38
N GLN A 72 -5.40 -10.14 -4.38
CA GLN A 72 -5.70 -11.14 -5.42
C GLN A 72 -6.99 -10.85 -6.20
N ASN A 73 -7.39 -9.60 -6.26
CA ASN A 73 -8.56 -9.12 -6.98
C ASN A 73 -8.20 -7.82 -7.69
N THR A 74 -8.35 -7.79 -9.00
CA THR A 74 -7.95 -6.65 -9.83
C THR A 74 -8.77 -5.40 -9.53
N ALA A 75 -10.08 -5.54 -9.38
CA ALA A 75 -10.96 -4.41 -9.11
C ALA A 75 -10.65 -3.76 -7.75
N GLU A 76 -10.49 -4.57 -6.71
CA GLU A 76 -10.12 -4.09 -5.39
C GLU A 76 -8.72 -3.47 -5.38
N ALA A 77 -7.77 -4.06 -6.13
CA ALA A 77 -6.42 -3.54 -6.24
C ALA A 77 -6.40 -2.16 -6.91
N GLU A 78 -7.19 -1.96 -7.95
CA GLU A 78 -7.32 -0.66 -8.61
C GLU A 78 -7.89 0.39 -7.67
N ASP A 79 -8.98 0.07 -6.99
CA ASP A 79 -9.63 0.99 -6.05
C ASP A 79 -8.69 1.35 -4.90
N LEU A 80 -8.00 0.35 -4.34
CA LEU A 80 -7.10 0.59 -3.22
C LEU A 80 -5.83 1.35 -3.64
N THR A 81 -5.36 1.13 -4.87
CA THR A 81 -4.25 1.90 -5.42
C THR A 81 -4.61 3.39 -5.48
N GLN A 82 -5.79 3.73 -5.95
CA GLN A 82 -6.28 5.10 -5.95
C GLN A 82 -6.36 5.67 -4.54
N GLU A 83 -6.89 4.90 -3.60
CA GLU A 83 -7.00 5.33 -2.20
C GLU A 83 -5.62 5.61 -1.59
N VAL A 84 -4.63 4.77 -1.88
CA VAL A 84 -3.24 4.99 -1.44
C VAL A 84 -2.72 6.35 -1.93
N PHE A 85 -2.95 6.68 -3.20
CA PHE A 85 -2.48 7.95 -3.75
C PHE A 85 -3.27 9.16 -3.23
N ILE A 86 -4.55 8.99 -2.89
CA ILE A 86 -5.33 10.01 -2.19
C ILE A 86 -4.73 10.25 -0.80
N GLN A 87 -4.40 9.20 -0.08
CA GLN A 87 -3.75 9.30 1.23
C GLN A 87 -2.34 9.89 1.12
N LEU A 88 -1.61 9.52 0.07
CA LEU A 88 -0.31 10.11 -0.23
C LEU A 88 -0.43 11.63 -0.38
N TYR A 89 -1.37 12.09 -1.17
CA TYR A 89 -1.60 13.52 -1.39
C TYR A 89 -1.89 14.24 -0.06
N ARG A 90 -2.68 13.63 0.80
CA ARG A 90 -3.04 14.21 2.11
C ARG A 90 -1.86 14.24 3.08
N LYS A 91 -1.00 13.24 3.01
CA LYS A 91 0.06 13.00 4.01
C LYS A 91 1.46 13.36 3.55
N ILE A 92 1.63 13.76 2.29
CA ILE A 92 2.96 14.03 1.73
C ILE A 92 3.70 15.12 2.51
N GLY A 93 2.99 16.06 3.11
CA GLY A 93 3.55 17.09 3.95
C GLY A 93 4.20 16.56 5.25
N SER A 94 3.87 15.33 5.65
CA SER A 94 4.46 14.70 6.83
C SER A 94 5.71 13.89 6.52
N PHE A 95 6.04 13.72 5.26
CA PHE A 95 7.25 13.00 4.85
C PHE A 95 8.49 13.86 5.14
N ARG A 96 9.36 13.35 6.02
CA ARG A 96 10.55 14.11 6.49
C ARG A 96 11.86 13.63 5.88
N GLY A 97 11.85 12.53 5.14
CA GLY A 97 13.05 11.95 4.56
C GLY A 97 13.86 11.10 5.52
N ASP A 98 13.31 10.73 6.68
CA ASP A 98 13.94 9.80 7.64
C ASP A 98 14.16 8.40 7.05
N SER A 99 13.35 8.05 6.06
CA SER A 99 13.49 6.84 5.27
C SER A 99 13.36 7.18 3.79
N ALA A 100 13.72 6.24 2.91
CA ALA A 100 13.49 6.42 1.49
C ALA A 100 11.99 6.60 1.21
N PHE A 101 11.65 7.44 0.24
CA PHE A 101 10.26 7.69 -0.15
C PHE A 101 9.52 6.39 -0.49
N THR A 102 10.19 5.50 -1.22
CA THR A 102 9.64 4.19 -1.58
C THR A 102 9.28 3.35 -0.37
N THR A 103 10.12 3.33 0.65
CA THR A 103 9.86 2.61 1.91
C THR A 103 8.66 3.19 2.65
N TRP A 104 8.58 4.52 2.71
CA TRP A 104 7.47 5.20 3.34
C TRP A 104 6.15 4.94 2.60
N LEU A 105 6.18 5.01 1.27
CA LEU A 105 5.02 4.71 0.42
C LEU A 105 4.59 3.25 0.55
N HIS A 106 5.55 2.34 0.61
CA HIS A 106 5.26 0.92 0.81
C HIS A 106 4.52 0.68 2.12
N ARG A 107 5.00 1.25 3.22
CA ARG A 107 4.33 1.15 4.53
C ARG A 107 2.92 1.70 4.47
N MET A 108 2.74 2.84 3.82
CA MET A 108 1.42 3.44 3.64
C MET A 108 0.49 2.49 2.86
N THR A 109 0.99 1.87 1.79
CA THR A 109 0.23 0.92 0.98
C THR A 109 -0.20 -0.29 1.80
N VAL A 110 0.75 -0.91 2.53
CA VAL A 110 0.45 -2.06 3.40
C VAL A 110 -0.59 -1.69 4.45
N ASN A 111 -0.45 -0.53 5.07
CA ASN A 111 -1.42 -0.07 6.09
C ASN A 111 -2.83 0.10 5.49
N GLN A 112 -2.94 0.61 4.27
CA GLN A 112 -4.23 0.74 3.60
C GLN A 112 -4.84 -0.62 3.29
N VAL A 113 -4.04 -1.59 2.83
CA VAL A 113 -4.50 -2.95 2.58
C VAL A 113 -5.00 -3.60 3.87
N LEU A 114 -4.24 -3.48 4.96
CA LEU A 114 -4.63 -4.04 6.27
C LEU A 114 -5.92 -3.40 6.79
N MET A 115 -6.07 -2.09 6.62
CA MET A 115 -7.30 -1.38 6.98
C MET A 115 -8.50 -1.87 6.16
N HIS A 116 -8.30 -2.09 4.86
CA HIS A 116 -9.32 -2.63 3.97
C HIS A 116 -9.81 -4.01 4.46
N PHE A 117 -8.90 -4.92 4.82
CA PHE A 117 -9.26 -6.22 5.36
C PHE A 117 -10.02 -6.12 6.68
N SER A 118 -9.60 -5.22 7.56
CA SER A 118 -10.27 -4.98 8.84
C SER A 118 -11.72 -4.51 8.64
N LEU A 119 -11.94 -3.60 7.70
CA LEU A 119 -13.28 -3.10 7.37
C LEU A 119 -14.16 -4.19 6.77
N GLN A 120 -13.61 -5.02 5.86
CA GLN A 120 -14.34 -6.15 5.30
C GLN A 120 -14.75 -7.15 6.38
N SER A 121 -13.87 -7.45 7.31
CA SER A 121 -14.17 -8.35 8.43
C SER A 121 -15.28 -7.80 9.32
N CYS A 122 -15.26 -6.49 9.63
CA CYS A 122 -16.32 -5.84 10.40
C CYS A 122 -17.66 -5.88 9.67
N LEU A 123 -17.68 -5.61 8.37
CA LEU A 123 -18.90 -5.64 7.57
C LEU A 123 -19.48 -7.05 7.49
N SER A 124 -18.64 -8.06 7.30
CA SER A 124 -19.06 -9.46 7.28
C SER A 124 -19.65 -9.88 8.61
N TYR A 125 -19.03 -9.47 9.71
CA TYR A 125 -19.52 -9.76 11.05
C TYR A 125 -20.88 -9.08 11.33
N ASN A 126 -21.02 -7.82 10.97
CA ASN A 126 -22.28 -7.09 11.12
C ASN A 126 -23.40 -7.70 10.27
N ASN A 127 -23.10 -8.09 9.04
CA ASN A 127 -24.06 -8.77 8.18
C ASN A 127 -24.50 -10.11 8.77
N TYR A 128 -23.54 -10.86 9.33
CA TYR A 128 -23.84 -12.12 10.00
C TYR A 128 -24.76 -11.92 11.21
N LEU A 129 -24.50 -10.92 12.04
CA LEU A 129 -25.36 -10.58 13.18
C LEU A 129 -26.74 -10.15 12.71
N HIS A 130 -26.80 -9.25 11.71
CA HIS A 130 -28.08 -8.77 11.19
C HIS A 130 -28.94 -9.93 10.65
N PHE A 131 -28.33 -10.86 9.97
CA PHE A 131 -29.02 -12.04 9.44
C PHE A 131 -29.53 -12.95 10.56
N ASN A 132 -28.76 -13.15 11.62
CA ASN A 132 -29.11 -14.10 12.68
C ASN A 132 -30.08 -13.55 13.72
N TYR A 133 -30.19 -12.23 13.84
CA TYR A 133 -31.06 -11.61 14.85
C TYR A 133 -32.38 -11.08 14.33
N ASN A 134 -32.64 -11.17 13.04
CA ASN A 134 -33.90 -10.76 12.42
C ASN A 134 -34.88 -11.91 12.15
N TYR A 135 -34.68 -13.06 12.80
CA TYR A 135 -35.63 -14.16 12.77
C TYR A 135 -36.22 -14.44 14.14
#